data_1b4076fe58a3c735abbb90c5c52ef8f3
#
_entry.id   1b4076fe58a3c735abbb90c5c52ef8f3
#
_cell.length_a   1.000
_cell.length_b   1.000
_cell.length_c   1.000
_cell.angle_alpha   90.00
_cell.angle_beta   90.00
_cell.angle_gamma   90.00
#
_symmetry.space_group_name_H-M   'P 1'
#
loop_
_entity.id
_entity.type
_entity.pdbx_description
1 polymer ?
#
loop_
_entity_poly.entity_id
_entity_poly.type
_entity_poly.pdbx_seq_one_letter_code
_entity_poly.pdbx_strand_id
1 'polypeptide(L)'
;MKKKITLLMMMAFAVVLLSGCSAVENKEGMFYTVFVKPFDVSLNYLGDLFGGSYGLAIVVITIIIRLVLMPFMLRTYKRQQGMKVKMDAMRPEMEDIQKRLKETKDKEEQMKLQQEMMGLYKKHEVNPLNMGCLPVVIQMPIIMGLYFAILHSPDVQAHEFLWFSLGSPDIIMTLIAGAVYFFQAKVSLWTMPEQQQKQMKLFIYISPIMIMFISFTSMAALPVYWTVGGILLIIQTFIGRKFYSNHPEKALESVEEKKE
;
A
#
# COMPACT_ATOMS: atom_id res chain seq x y z
N MET A 1 20.87 -17.22 -19.85
CA MET A 1 19.63 -16.80 -20.55
C MET A 1 18.59 -16.21 -19.62
N LYS A 2 18.20 -16.85 -18.50
CA LYS A 2 17.16 -16.33 -17.57
C LYS A 2 17.43 -14.92 -17.06
N LYS A 3 18.66 -14.56 -16.64
CA LYS A 3 19.01 -13.20 -16.19
C LYS A 3 18.83 -12.13 -17.26
N LYS A 4 19.12 -12.42 -18.54
CA LYS A 4 18.93 -11.47 -19.66
C LYS A 4 17.44 -11.25 -19.96
N ILE A 5 16.63 -12.31 -19.86
CA ILE A 5 15.16 -12.23 -20.03
C ILE A 5 14.54 -11.40 -18.90
N THR A 6 14.96 -11.62 -17.65
CA THR A 6 14.48 -10.83 -16.50
C THR A 6 14.86 -9.34 -16.63
N LEU A 7 16.09 -9.05 -17.10
CA LEU A 7 16.54 -7.68 -17.33
C LEU A 7 15.76 -7.02 -18.48
N LEU A 8 15.49 -7.75 -19.55
CA LEU A 8 14.65 -7.29 -20.68
C LEU A 8 13.20 -7.03 -20.24
N MET A 9 12.64 -7.91 -19.42
CA MET A 9 11.29 -7.69 -18.85
C MET A 9 11.25 -6.48 -17.92
N MET A 10 12.28 -6.28 -17.08
CA MET A 10 12.37 -5.08 -16.23
C MET A 10 12.53 -3.79 -17.05
N MET A 11 13.36 -3.82 -18.12
CA MET A 11 13.50 -2.69 -19.04
C MET A 11 12.19 -2.40 -19.80
N ALA A 12 11.52 -3.42 -20.31
CA ALA A 12 10.22 -3.27 -20.97
C ALA A 12 9.16 -2.69 -20.01
N PHE A 13 9.14 -3.17 -18.77
CA PHE A 13 8.25 -2.65 -17.73
C PHE A 13 8.57 -1.19 -17.36
N ALA A 14 9.85 -0.83 -17.25
CA ALA A 14 10.29 0.55 -17.03
C ALA A 14 9.92 1.48 -18.20
N VAL A 15 10.06 1.01 -19.45
CA VAL A 15 9.65 1.77 -20.65
C VAL A 15 8.14 1.99 -20.69
N VAL A 16 7.33 0.98 -20.31
CA VAL A 16 5.87 1.10 -20.22
C VAL A 16 5.46 2.09 -19.13
N LEU A 17 6.18 2.10 -18.00
CA LEU A 17 5.92 3.10 -16.93
C LEU A 17 6.29 4.52 -17.36
N LEU A 18 7.40 4.71 -18.05
CA LEU A 18 7.85 6.02 -18.52
C LEU A 18 6.98 6.57 -19.67
N SER A 19 6.56 5.71 -20.61
CA SER A 19 5.65 6.11 -21.69
C SER A 19 4.23 6.38 -21.20
N GLY A 20 3.82 5.78 -20.08
CA GLY A 20 2.52 5.99 -19.46
C GLY A 20 2.28 7.44 -19.00
N CYS A 21 3.32 8.14 -18.50
CA CYS A 21 3.17 9.50 -18.00
C CYS A 21 2.81 10.50 -19.10
N SER A 22 3.48 10.45 -20.25
CA SER A 22 3.16 11.37 -21.37
C SER A 22 1.81 11.07 -22.01
N ALA A 23 1.40 9.81 -22.08
CA ALA A 23 0.09 9.42 -22.59
C ALA A 23 -1.06 9.88 -21.66
N VAL A 24 -0.83 9.89 -20.35
CA VAL A 24 -1.81 10.41 -19.38
C VAL A 24 -1.98 11.92 -19.52
N GLU A 25 -0.90 12.66 -19.71
CA GLU A 25 -0.92 14.11 -19.91
C GLU A 25 -1.72 14.50 -21.18
N ASN A 26 -1.60 13.70 -22.24
CA ASN A 26 -2.36 13.88 -23.48
C ASN A 26 -3.79 13.29 -23.42
N LYS A 27 -4.23 12.77 -22.27
CA LYS A 27 -5.52 12.07 -22.08
C LYS A 27 -5.72 10.87 -23.02
N GLU A 28 -4.64 10.20 -23.37
CA GLU A 28 -4.62 9.07 -24.30
C GLU A 28 -4.06 7.80 -23.64
N GLY A 29 -4.24 6.66 -24.31
CA GLY A 29 -3.70 5.38 -23.90
C GLY A 29 -4.58 4.58 -22.95
N MET A 30 -4.23 3.28 -22.81
CA MET A 30 -5.01 2.32 -22.03
C MET A 30 -5.05 2.69 -20.54
N PHE A 31 -3.93 3.16 -19.98
CA PHE A 31 -3.87 3.54 -18.57
C PHE A 31 -4.80 4.71 -18.25
N TYR A 32 -4.80 5.74 -19.10
CA TYR A 32 -5.73 6.86 -18.96
C TYR A 32 -7.18 6.38 -19.02
N THR A 33 -7.53 5.62 -20.06
CA THR A 33 -8.92 5.18 -20.29
C THR A 33 -9.46 4.29 -19.16
N VAL A 34 -8.60 3.40 -18.62
CA VAL A 34 -9.03 2.40 -17.62
C VAL A 34 -8.94 2.93 -16.20
N PHE A 35 -7.92 3.70 -15.87
CA PHE A 35 -7.64 4.09 -14.49
C PHE A 35 -7.85 5.59 -14.20
N VAL A 36 -7.59 6.49 -15.13
CA VAL A 36 -7.71 7.94 -14.88
C VAL A 36 -9.11 8.45 -15.22
N LYS A 37 -9.59 8.17 -16.43
CA LYS A 37 -10.88 8.67 -16.94
C LYS A 37 -12.09 8.36 -16.06
N PRO A 38 -12.22 7.14 -15.46
CA PRO A 38 -13.33 6.87 -14.54
C PRO A 38 -13.34 7.79 -13.33
N PHE A 39 -12.16 8.11 -12.79
CA PHE A 39 -12.05 9.03 -11.66
C PHE A 39 -12.29 10.48 -12.07
N ASP A 40 -11.79 10.91 -13.22
CA ASP A 40 -12.04 12.24 -13.76
C ASP A 40 -13.55 12.49 -13.96
N VAL A 41 -14.24 11.57 -14.63
CA VAL A 41 -15.70 11.63 -14.81
C VAL A 41 -16.44 11.62 -13.46
N SER A 42 -16.01 10.78 -12.52
CA SER A 42 -16.64 10.69 -11.20
C SER A 42 -16.42 11.94 -10.35
N LEU A 43 -15.23 12.56 -10.42
CA LEU A 43 -14.90 13.81 -9.74
C LEU A 43 -15.79 14.94 -10.24
N ASN A 44 -15.92 15.09 -11.55
CA ASN A 44 -16.74 16.12 -12.15
C ASN A 44 -18.23 15.92 -11.82
N TYR A 45 -18.74 14.70 -12.01
CA TYR A 45 -20.14 14.39 -11.67
C TYR A 45 -20.48 14.67 -10.19
N LEU A 46 -19.61 14.22 -9.27
CA LEU A 46 -19.83 14.46 -7.84
C LEU A 46 -19.58 15.92 -7.44
N GLY A 47 -18.61 16.59 -8.08
CA GLY A 47 -18.38 18.03 -7.90
C GLY A 47 -19.63 18.83 -8.22
N ASP A 48 -20.23 18.57 -9.38
CA ASP A 48 -21.49 19.21 -9.80
C ASP A 48 -22.65 18.86 -8.86
N LEU A 49 -22.77 17.58 -8.47
CA LEU A 49 -23.82 17.11 -7.55
C LEU A 49 -23.73 17.78 -6.18
N PHE A 50 -22.53 18.10 -5.72
CA PHE A 50 -22.28 18.77 -4.45
C PHE A 50 -22.15 20.31 -4.59
N GLY A 51 -22.69 20.88 -5.67
CA GLY A 51 -22.71 22.32 -5.87
C GLY A 51 -21.32 22.98 -5.99
N GLY A 52 -20.37 22.28 -6.62
CA GLY A 52 -18.99 22.75 -6.81
C GLY A 52 -18.02 22.31 -5.69
N SER A 53 -18.46 21.50 -4.71
CA SER A 53 -17.57 21.03 -3.66
C SER A 53 -16.71 19.84 -4.10
N TYR A 54 -15.62 20.10 -4.85
CA TYR A 54 -14.69 19.07 -5.33
C TYR A 54 -13.92 18.40 -4.19
N GLY A 55 -13.69 19.08 -3.09
CA GLY A 55 -13.11 18.45 -1.89
C GLY A 55 -14.01 17.36 -1.32
N LEU A 56 -15.32 17.60 -1.26
CA LEU A 56 -16.28 16.58 -0.86
C LEU A 56 -16.36 15.43 -1.87
N ALA A 57 -16.25 15.72 -3.16
CA ALA A 57 -16.18 14.71 -4.22
C ALA A 57 -14.96 13.77 -4.01
N ILE A 58 -13.78 14.32 -3.71
CA ILE A 58 -12.57 13.53 -3.38
C ILE A 58 -12.81 12.63 -2.15
N VAL A 59 -13.42 13.17 -1.09
CA VAL A 59 -13.75 12.41 0.12
C VAL A 59 -14.68 11.24 -0.22
N VAL A 60 -15.77 11.49 -0.93
CA VAL A 60 -16.78 10.47 -1.27
C VAL A 60 -16.20 9.41 -2.20
N ILE A 61 -15.46 9.77 -3.24
CA ILE A 61 -14.79 8.81 -4.13
C ILE A 61 -13.82 7.94 -3.33
N THR A 62 -13.03 8.53 -2.43
CA THR A 62 -12.09 7.78 -1.60
C THR A 62 -12.81 6.76 -0.73
N ILE A 63 -13.94 7.14 -0.12
CA ILE A 63 -14.76 6.23 0.68
C ILE A 63 -15.31 5.09 -0.19
N ILE A 64 -15.87 5.40 -1.36
CA ILE A 64 -16.44 4.40 -2.28
C ILE A 64 -15.37 3.37 -2.69
N ILE A 65 -14.19 3.84 -3.14
CA ILE A 65 -13.08 2.96 -3.52
C ILE A 65 -12.70 2.04 -2.35
N ARG A 66 -12.56 2.59 -1.14
CA ARG A 66 -12.18 1.82 0.05
C ARG A 66 -13.24 0.79 0.43
N LEU A 67 -14.52 1.12 0.31
CA LEU A 67 -15.62 0.20 0.58
C LEU A 67 -15.67 -0.93 -0.45
N VAL A 68 -15.51 -0.62 -1.73
CA VAL A 68 -15.47 -1.62 -2.80
C VAL A 68 -14.28 -2.57 -2.64
N LEU A 69 -13.11 -2.05 -2.24
CA LEU A 69 -11.92 -2.85 -2.02
C LEU A 69 -11.91 -3.57 -0.66
N MET A 70 -12.76 -3.18 0.28
CA MET A 70 -12.75 -3.70 1.66
C MET A 70 -12.84 -5.24 1.72
N PRO A 71 -13.76 -5.94 1.04
CA PRO A 71 -13.85 -7.40 1.13
C PRO A 71 -12.56 -8.08 0.63
N PHE A 72 -11.95 -7.57 -0.43
CA PHE A 72 -10.68 -8.06 -0.92
C PHE A 72 -9.55 -7.83 0.10
N MET A 73 -9.46 -6.64 0.67
CA MET A 73 -8.45 -6.29 1.66
C MET A 73 -8.60 -7.08 2.95
N LEU A 74 -9.82 -7.35 3.41
CA LEU A 74 -10.06 -8.21 4.58
C LEU A 74 -9.64 -9.67 4.32
N ARG A 75 -9.87 -10.21 3.12
CA ARG A 75 -9.34 -11.54 2.74
C ARG A 75 -7.82 -11.57 2.76
N THR A 76 -7.19 -10.51 2.26
CA THR A 76 -5.72 -10.37 2.28
C THR A 76 -5.20 -10.26 3.72
N TYR A 77 -5.89 -9.51 4.57
CA TYR A 77 -5.58 -9.41 6.00
C TYR A 77 -5.68 -10.78 6.69
N LYS A 78 -6.75 -11.55 6.44
CA LYS A 78 -6.92 -12.92 6.92
C LYS A 78 -5.69 -13.79 6.59
N ARG A 79 -5.25 -13.76 5.33
CA ARG A 79 -4.05 -14.52 4.88
C ARG A 79 -2.77 -14.05 5.56
N GLN A 80 -2.58 -12.74 5.71
CA GLN A 80 -1.42 -12.18 6.41
C GLN A 80 -1.37 -12.63 7.87
N GLN A 81 -2.51 -12.68 8.56
CA GLN A 81 -2.58 -13.17 9.95
C GLN A 81 -2.27 -14.67 10.05
N GLY A 82 -2.77 -15.52 9.15
CA GLY A 82 -2.39 -16.93 9.10
C GLY A 82 -0.90 -17.14 8.86
N MET A 83 -0.31 -16.33 7.97
CA MET A 83 1.13 -16.34 7.71
C MET A 83 1.94 -15.86 8.93
N LYS A 84 1.44 -14.84 9.64
CA LYS A 84 2.04 -14.36 10.89
C LYS A 84 2.15 -15.46 11.93
N VAL A 85 1.07 -16.23 12.15
CA VAL A 85 1.06 -17.34 13.10
C VAL A 85 2.13 -18.39 12.74
N LYS A 86 2.24 -18.77 11.46
CA LYS A 86 3.28 -19.69 10.98
C LYS A 86 4.70 -19.14 11.19
N MET A 87 4.91 -17.86 10.93
CA MET A 87 6.21 -17.21 11.15
C MET A 87 6.58 -17.09 12.62
N ASP A 88 5.61 -16.78 13.47
CA ASP A 88 5.85 -16.69 14.91
C ASP A 88 6.20 -18.08 15.49
N ALA A 89 5.61 -19.17 14.96
CA ALA A 89 5.95 -20.56 15.34
C ALA A 89 7.38 -20.96 14.95
N MET A 90 7.89 -20.51 13.80
CA MET A 90 9.26 -20.82 13.34
C MET A 90 10.32 -19.81 13.83
N ARG A 91 9.91 -18.85 14.65
CA ARG A 91 10.77 -17.77 15.14
C ARG A 91 12.07 -18.25 15.82
N PRO A 92 12.07 -19.23 16.74
CA PRO A 92 13.30 -19.68 17.42
C PRO A 92 14.34 -20.22 16.42
N GLU A 93 13.91 -21.06 15.45
CA GLU A 93 14.80 -21.58 14.41
C GLU A 93 15.35 -20.44 13.52
N MET A 94 14.52 -19.45 13.20
CA MET A 94 14.91 -18.28 12.40
C MET A 94 15.89 -17.36 13.13
N GLU A 95 15.71 -17.11 14.42
CA GLU A 95 16.61 -16.26 15.22
C GLU A 95 18.00 -16.90 15.34
N ASP A 96 18.10 -18.23 15.46
CA ASP A 96 19.38 -18.95 15.47
C ASP A 96 20.13 -18.79 14.13
N ILE A 97 19.47 -19.07 13.01
CA ILE A 97 20.09 -18.90 11.68
C ILE A 97 20.55 -17.45 11.47
N GLN A 98 19.74 -16.46 11.87
CA GLN A 98 20.11 -15.05 11.72
C GLN A 98 21.28 -14.64 12.62
N LYS A 99 21.39 -15.21 13.83
CA LYS A 99 22.54 -14.98 14.71
C LYS A 99 23.81 -15.52 14.06
N ARG A 100 23.80 -16.77 13.59
CA ARG A 100 24.91 -17.38 12.87
C ARG A 100 25.29 -16.60 11.62
N LEU A 101 24.31 -16.08 10.87
CA LEU A 101 24.53 -15.27 9.68
C LEU A 101 25.22 -13.93 9.98
N LYS A 102 24.99 -13.33 11.16
CA LYS A 102 25.66 -12.11 11.60
C LYS A 102 27.07 -12.34 12.11
N GLU A 103 27.33 -13.51 12.69
CA GLU A 103 28.62 -13.87 13.30
C GLU A 103 29.63 -14.32 12.22
N THR A 104 29.16 -14.98 11.15
CA THR A 104 30.07 -15.45 10.09
C THR A 104 30.42 -14.35 9.08
N LYS A 105 31.70 -14.31 8.68
CA LYS A 105 32.22 -13.47 7.59
C LYS A 105 32.50 -14.25 6.31
N ASP A 106 32.42 -15.59 6.38
CA ASP A 106 32.66 -16.46 5.25
C ASP A 106 31.46 -16.45 4.29
N LYS A 107 31.71 -16.14 3.03
CA LYS A 107 30.68 -16.07 1.99
C LYS A 107 30.04 -17.42 1.67
N GLU A 108 30.79 -18.52 1.77
CA GLU A 108 30.22 -19.85 1.54
C GLU A 108 29.28 -20.25 2.66
N GLU A 109 29.64 -19.96 3.89
CA GLU A 109 28.80 -20.20 5.06
C GLU A 109 27.56 -19.31 5.05
N GLN A 110 27.67 -18.03 4.65
CA GLN A 110 26.53 -17.14 4.45
C GLN A 110 25.55 -17.70 3.42
N MET A 111 26.02 -18.24 2.31
CA MET A 111 25.15 -18.88 1.30
C MET A 111 24.46 -20.13 1.85
N LYS A 112 25.15 -20.95 2.64
CA LYS A 112 24.56 -22.14 3.28
C LYS A 112 23.47 -21.75 4.26
N LEU A 113 23.71 -20.73 5.12
CA LEU A 113 22.73 -20.23 6.07
C LEU A 113 21.50 -19.59 5.39
N GLN A 114 21.70 -18.91 4.25
CA GLN A 114 20.57 -18.42 3.43
C GLN A 114 19.75 -19.57 2.84
N GLN A 115 20.40 -20.64 2.39
CA GLN A 115 19.70 -21.84 1.92
C GLN A 115 18.96 -22.55 3.05
N GLU A 116 19.55 -22.63 4.26
CA GLU A 116 18.92 -23.17 5.48
C GLU A 116 17.66 -22.35 5.80
N MET A 117 17.72 -21.02 5.75
CA MET A 117 16.56 -20.14 5.94
C MET A 117 15.47 -20.39 4.91
N MET A 118 15.83 -20.54 3.63
CA MET A 118 14.87 -20.87 2.57
C MET A 118 14.28 -22.27 2.76
N GLY A 119 15.05 -23.23 3.27
CA GLY A 119 14.60 -24.56 3.67
C GLY A 119 13.56 -24.50 4.80
N LEU A 120 13.82 -23.65 5.80
CA LEU A 120 12.90 -23.41 6.91
C LEU A 120 11.55 -22.87 6.44
N TYR A 121 11.54 -21.88 5.53
CA TYR A 121 10.31 -21.38 4.93
C TYR A 121 9.55 -22.49 4.19
N LYS A 122 10.24 -23.37 3.46
CA LYS A 122 9.60 -24.49 2.77
C LYS A 122 9.04 -25.53 3.76
N LYS A 123 9.80 -25.87 4.82
CA LYS A 123 9.38 -26.81 5.88
C LYS A 123 8.07 -26.39 6.53
N HIS A 124 7.91 -25.09 6.80
CA HIS A 124 6.72 -24.52 7.43
C HIS A 124 5.67 -24.01 6.42
N GLU A 125 5.89 -24.29 5.12
CA GLU A 125 4.97 -23.87 4.04
C GLU A 125 4.67 -22.36 4.03
N VAL A 126 5.68 -21.57 4.37
CA VAL A 126 5.62 -20.10 4.34
C VAL A 126 6.18 -19.59 3.03
N ASN A 127 5.37 -18.89 2.25
CA ASN A 127 5.84 -18.19 1.07
C ASN A 127 6.03 -16.70 1.37
N PRO A 128 7.26 -16.20 1.46
CA PRO A 128 7.53 -14.80 1.77
C PRO A 128 6.95 -13.82 0.74
N LEU A 129 6.75 -14.24 -0.51
CA LEU A 129 6.13 -13.41 -1.56
C LEU A 129 4.64 -13.14 -1.31
N ASN A 130 3.96 -14.01 -0.56
CA ASN A 130 2.54 -13.83 -0.21
C ASN A 130 2.34 -12.88 0.98
N MET A 131 3.42 -12.40 1.60
CA MET A 131 3.36 -11.62 2.85
C MET A 131 3.03 -10.13 2.69
N GLY A 132 2.73 -9.62 1.50
CA GLY A 132 2.31 -8.22 1.46
C GLY A 132 2.41 -7.45 0.16
N CYS A 133 2.96 -8.01 -0.93
CA CYS A 133 3.06 -7.26 -2.18
C CYS A 133 1.74 -7.20 -2.98
N LEU A 134 0.85 -8.17 -2.82
CA LEU A 134 -0.40 -8.22 -3.58
C LEU A 134 -1.31 -6.99 -3.37
N PRO A 135 -1.54 -6.48 -2.13
CA PRO A 135 -2.27 -5.24 -1.93
C PRO A 135 -1.63 -4.04 -2.64
N VAL A 136 -0.30 -3.96 -2.64
CA VAL A 136 0.43 -2.86 -3.29
C VAL A 136 0.23 -2.90 -4.80
N VAL A 137 0.32 -4.07 -5.43
CA VAL A 137 0.14 -4.24 -6.88
C VAL A 137 -1.27 -3.81 -7.33
N ILE A 138 -2.31 -4.12 -6.55
CA ILE A 138 -3.69 -3.71 -6.87
C ILE A 138 -3.92 -2.24 -6.55
N GLN A 139 -3.34 -1.75 -5.48
CA GLN A 139 -3.55 -0.38 -5.00
C GLN A 139 -2.84 0.65 -5.89
N MET A 140 -1.65 0.33 -6.44
CA MET A 140 -0.84 1.30 -7.18
C MET A 140 -1.56 1.89 -8.42
N PRO A 141 -2.17 1.10 -9.32
CA PRO A 141 -2.91 1.67 -10.45
C PRO A 141 -4.06 2.58 -10.02
N ILE A 142 -4.74 2.24 -8.93
CA ILE A 142 -5.87 3.01 -8.39
C ILE A 142 -5.39 4.34 -7.82
N ILE A 143 -4.31 4.32 -7.02
CA ILE A 143 -3.70 5.54 -6.47
C ILE A 143 -3.24 6.45 -7.60
N MET A 144 -2.52 5.90 -8.58
CA MET A 144 -2.01 6.67 -9.72
C MET A 144 -3.15 7.23 -10.58
N GLY A 145 -4.20 6.44 -10.82
CA GLY A 145 -5.37 6.89 -11.57
C GLY A 145 -6.07 8.08 -10.91
N LEU A 146 -6.34 7.99 -9.62
CA LEU A 146 -6.96 9.08 -8.87
C LEU A 146 -6.01 10.28 -8.72
N TYR A 147 -4.72 10.04 -8.50
CA TYR A 147 -3.70 11.08 -8.46
C TYR A 147 -3.70 11.92 -9.75
N PHE A 148 -3.64 11.26 -10.91
CA PHE A 148 -3.64 11.95 -12.19
C PHE A 148 -4.98 12.64 -12.50
N ALA A 149 -6.11 12.05 -12.11
CA ALA A 149 -7.42 12.68 -12.24
C ALA A 149 -7.49 13.99 -11.44
N ILE A 150 -6.99 14.00 -10.21
CA ILE A 150 -6.91 15.21 -9.38
C ILE A 150 -5.93 16.23 -9.97
N LEU A 151 -4.72 15.78 -10.35
CA LEU A 151 -3.66 16.64 -10.84
C LEU A 151 -4.02 17.38 -12.14
N HIS A 152 -4.77 16.72 -13.04
CA HIS A 152 -5.13 17.29 -14.34
C HIS A 152 -6.58 17.82 -14.41
N SER A 153 -7.26 17.96 -13.26
CA SER A 153 -8.59 18.56 -13.18
C SER A 153 -8.49 20.07 -12.91
N PRO A 154 -8.79 20.95 -13.89
CA PRO A 154 -8.83 22.39 -13.66
C PRO A 154 -9.87 22.77 -12.60
N ASP A 155 -10.99 22.06 -12.56
CA ASP A 155 -12.08 22.31 -11.60
C ASP A 155 -11.64 22.03 -10.17
N VAL A 156 -10.94 20.92 -9.91
CA VAL A 156 -10.37 20.64 -8.58
C VAL A 156 -9.41 21.76 -8.18
N GLN A 157 -8.53 22.21 -9.09
CA GLN A 157 -7.53 23.23 -8.79
C GLN A 157 -8.13 24.61 -8.51
N ALA A 158 -9.25 24.93 -9.14
CA ALA A 158 -9.91 26.25 -9.03
C ALA A 158 -10.78 26.40 -7.77
N HIS A 159 -11.12 25.29 -7.10
CA HIS A 159 -12.07 25.33 -5.99
C HIS A 159 -11.40 25.28 -4.62
N GLU A 160 -12.09 25.85 -3.65
CA GLU A 160 -11.72 25.81 -2.23
C GLU A 160 -12.44 24.66 -1.52
N PHE A 161 -11.86 24.21 -0.42
CA PHE A 161 -12.47 23.24 0.46
C PHE A 161 -12.11 23.54 1.92
N LEU A 162 -13.12 23.65 2.80
CA LEU A 162 -12.97 24.06 4.20
C LEU A 162 -12.32 25.46 4.31
N TRP A 163 -11.03 25.53 4.61
CA TRP A 163 -10.27 26.77 4.80
C TRP A 163 -9.14 26.96 3.77
N PHE A 164 -8.99 26.07 2.80
CA PHE A 164 -7.85 26.08 1.86
C PHE A 164 -8.28 25.85 0.42
N SER A 165 -7.43 26.30 -0.50
CA SER A 165 -7.56 25.99 -1.93
C SER A 165 -7.08 24.57 -2.20
N LEU A 166 -7.86 23.79 -2.96
CA LEU A 166 -7.48 22.43 -3.37
C LEU A 166 -6.27 22.43 -4.31
N GLY A 167 -6.08 23.47 -5.10
CA GLY A 167 -5.02 23.58 -6.11
C GLY A 167 -3.67 24.08 -5.57
N SER A 168 -3.60 24.54 -4.32
CA SER A 168 -2.35 25.02 -3.71
C SER A 168 -1.98 24.20 -2.46
N PRO A 169 -0.69 24.15 -2.07
CA PRO A 169 -0.28 23.49 -0.83
C PRO A 169 -0.89 24.14 0.40
N ASP A 170 -1.31 23.33 1.37
CA ASP A 170 -1.78 23.77 2.70
C ASP A 170 -1.02 23.08 3.81
N ILE A 171 -0.46 23.86 4.72
CA ILE A 171 0.39 23.37 5.82
C ILE A 171 -0.43 22.57 6.83
N ILE A 172 -1.63 23.06 7.18
CA ILE A 172 -2.47 22.41 8.20
C ILE A 172 -2.94 21.05 7.68
N MET A 173 -3.40 20.98 6.43
CA MET A 173 -3.82 19.72 5.83
C MET A 173 -2.66 18.74 5.68
N THR A 174 -1.44 19.23 5.37
CA THR A 174 -0.22 18.44 5.35
C THR A 174 0.09 17.83 6.72
N LEU A 175 -0.01 18.62 7.81
CA LEU A 175 0.22 18.12 9.16
C LEU A 175 -0.84 17.09 9.59
N ILE A 176 -2.11 17.30 9.21
CA ILE A 176 -3.20 16.35 9.47
C ILE A 176 -2.90 15.02 8.75
N ALA A 177 -2.55 15.05 7.46
CA ALA A 177 -2.19 13.86 6.70
C ALA A 177 -1.00 13.13 7.34
N GLY A 178 0.05 13.86 7.73
CA GLY A 178 1.21 13.32 8.43
C GLY A 178 0.85 12.63 9.74
N ALA A 179 0.01 13.25 10.56
CA ALA A 179 -0.46 12.68 11.83
C ALA A 179 -1.27 11.38 11.60
N VAL A 180 -2.18 11.38 10.63
CA VAL A 180 -2.97 10.19 10.26
C VAL A 180 -2.06 9.06 9.79
N TYR A 181 -1.08 9.33 8.93
CA TYR A 181 -0.14 8.31 8.45
C TYR A 181 0.84 7.84 9.52
N PHE A 182 1.24 8.72 10.44
CA PHE A 182 2.03 8.30 11.59
C PHE A 182 1.26 7.31 12.47
N PHE A 183 -0.01 7.58 12.74
CA PHE A 183 -0.86 6.66 13.48
C PHE A 183 -1.12 5.36 12.71
N GLN A 184 -1.37 5.46 11.39
CA GLN A 184 -1.54 4.32 10.51
C GLN A 184 -0.28 3.41 10.49
N ALA A 185 0.92 4.01 10.44
CA ALA A 185 2.18 3.29 10.53
C ALA A 185 2.29 2.48 11.82
N LYS A 186 1.90 3.08 12.95
CA LYS A 186 1.86 2.42 14.25
C LYS A 186 0.89 1.23 14.28
N VAL A 187 -0.30 1.41 13.72
CA VAL A 187 -1.34 0.37 13.63
C VAL A 187 -0.89 -0.77 12.70
N SER A 188 -0.20 -0.45 11.60
CA SER A 188 0.32 -1.44 10.66
C SER A 188 1.34 -2.40 11.30
N LEU A 189 2.14 -1.94 12.27
CA LEU A 189 3.07 -2.81 13.00
C LEU A 189 2.35 -3.98 13.69
N TRP A 190 1.14 -3.80 14.15
CA TRP A 190 0.38 -4.85 14.83
C TRP A 190 0.05 -6.06 13.94
N THR A 191 0.04 -5.86 12.62
CA THR A 191 -0.27 -6.90 11.64
C THR A 191 0.94 -7.75 11.25
N MET A 192 2.14 -7.31 11.60
CA MET A 192 3.39 -7.94 11.21
C MET A 192 3.88 -8.94 12.26
N PRO A 193 4.60 -10.03 11.86
CA PRO A 193 5.36 -10.86 12.77
C PRO A 193 6.39 -10.04 13.55
N GLU A 194 6.66 -10.38 14.82
CA GLU A 194 7.54 -9.60 15.68
C GLU A 194 8.95 -9.38 15.11
N GLN A 195 9.49 -10.40 14.45
CA GLN A 195 10.80 -10.31 13.83
C GLN A 195 10.82 -9.30 12.67
N GLN A 196 9.76 -9.31 11.85
CA GLN A 196 9.60 -8.36 10.77
C GLN A 196 9.38 -6.94 11.29
N GLN A 197 8.67 -6.78 12.41
CA GLN A 197 8.51 -5.48 13.07
C GLN A 197 9.87 -4.86 13.43
N LYS A 198 10.80 -5.64 14.00
CA LYS A 198 12.14 -5.14 14.38
C LYS A 198 12.93 -4.65 13.16
N GLN A 199 12.85 -5.37 12.03
CA GLN A 199 13.56 -5.02 10.80
C GLN A 199 12.91 -3.86 10.04
N MET A 200 11.58 -3.81 10.01
CA MET A 200 10.80 -2.87 9.21
C MET A 200 10.43 -1.58 9.95
N LYS A 201 10.66 -1.51 11.27
CA LYS A 201 10.24 -0.36 12.09
C LYS A 201 10.71 0.97 11.53
N LEU A 202 11.96 1.06 11.13
CA LEU A 202 12.52 2.29 10.54
C LEU A 202 11.82 2.64 9.22
N PHE A 203 11.66 1.66 8.33
CA PHE A 203 11.02 1.86 7.02
C PHE A 203 9.56 2.28 7.13
N ILE A 204 8.83 1.74 8.09
CA ILE A 204 7.41 2.07 8.31
C ILE A 204 7.26 3.53 8.72
N TYR A 205 8.17 4.08 9.53
CA TYR A 205 8.14 5.49 9.92
C TYR A 205 8.69 6.45 8.86
N ILE A 206 9.37 5.96 7.83
CA ILE A 206 9.73 6.77 6.65
C ILE A 206 8.47 7.16 5.86
N SER A 207 7.46 6.29 5.79
CA SER A 207 6.23 6.56 5.02
C SER A 207 5.50 7.85 5.44
N PRO A 208 5.19 8.13 6.72
CA PRO A 208 4.60 9.40 7.14
C PRO A 208 5.45 10.61 6.77
N ILE A 209 6.77 10.51 6.92
CA ILE A 209 7.70 11.59 6.58
C ILE A 209 7.65 11.88 5.07
N MET A 210 7.65 10.84 4.24
CA MET A 210 7.48 10.98 2.78
C MET A 210 6.16 11.64 2.41
N ILE A 211 5.04 11.20 3.02
CA ILE A 211 3.72 11.79 2.78
C ILE A 211 3.73 13.28 3.14
N MET A 212 4.29 13.65 4.28
CA MET A 212 4.42 15.05 4.67
C MET A 212 5.27 15.84 3.67
N PHE A 213 6.43 15.31 3.28
CA PHE A 213 7.33 15.97 2.35
C PHE A 213 6.67 16.23 0.99
N ILE A 214 5.98 15.22 0.44
CA ILE A 214 5.25 15.35 -0.81
C ILE A 214 4.07 16.33 -0.64
N SER A 215 3.35 16.29 0.48
CA SER A 215 2.22 17.19 0.76
C SER A 215 2.61 18.66 0.84
N PHE A 216 3.81 18.98 1.31
CA PHE A 216 4.32 20.37 1.37
C PHE A 216 4.51 20.99 -0.01
N THR A 217 4.73 20.18 -1.04
CA THR A 217 5.01 20.63 -2.40
C THR A 217 3.87 20.37 -3.38
N SER A 218 2.87 19.59 -2.97
CA SER A 218 1.72 19.23 -3.80
C SER A 218 0.48 20.03 -3.44
N MET A 219 -0.48 20.07 -4.35
CA MET A 219 -1.81 20.64 -4.11
C MET A 219 -2.53 19.95 -2.95
N ALA A 220 -3.30 20.71 -2.15
CA ALA A 220 -3.96 20.23 -0.94
C ALA A 220 -5.03 19.15 -1.20
N ALA A 221 -5.50 19.00 -2.41
CA ALA A 221 -6.38 17.89 -2.81
C ALA A 221 -5.78 16.50 -2.53
N LEU A 222 -4.45 16.34 -2.65
CA LEU A 222 -3.76 15.08 -2.37
C LEU A 222 -3.70 14.74 -0.87
N PRO A 223 -3.28 15.64 0.03
CA PRO A 223 -3.41 15.42 1.47
C PRO A 223 -4.83 15.12 1.94
N VAL A 224 -5.87 15.69 1.32
CA VAL A 224 -7.27 15.32 1.60
C VAL A 224 -7.51 13.85 1.28
N TYR A 225 -7.17 13.42 0.07
CA TYR A 225 -7.26 12.01 -0.33
C TYR A 225 -6.48 11.07 0.62
N TRP A 226 -5.24 11.41 0.95
CA TRP A 226 -4.42 10.61 1.86
C TRP A 226 -5.00 10.54 3.27
N THR A 227 -5.49 11.65 3.80
CA THR A 227 -6.09 11.70 5.15
C THR A 227 -7.30 10.78 5.23
N VAL A 228 -8.25 10.91 4.32
CA VAL A 228 -9.45 10.07 4.28
C VAL A 228 -9.07 8.60 4.06
N GLY A 229 -8.19 8.33 3.10
CA GLY A 229 -7.69 6.99 2.81
C GLY A 229 -6.95 6.35 3.98
N GLY A 230 -6.14 7.12 4.71
CA GLY A 230 -5.41 6.69 5.91
C GLY A 230 -6.33 6.36 7.08
N ILE A 231 -7.34 7.20 7.35
CA ILE A 231 -8.36 6.95 8.39
C ILE A 231 -9.11 5.64 8.08
N LEU A 232 -9.54 5.46 6.84
CA LEU A 232 -10.26 4.24 6.44
C LEU A 232 -9.35 2.99 6.53
N LEU A 233 -8.06 3.11 6.24
CA LEU A 233 -7.07 2.04 6.43
C LEU A 233 -6.93 1.65 7.91
N ILE A 234 -6.90 2.63 8.80
CA ILE A 234 -6.86 2.40 10.24
C ILE A 234 -8.11 1.63 10.67
N ILE A 235 -9.30 2.11 10.30
CA ILE A 235 -10.58 1.45 10.59
C ILE A 235 -10.58 0.02 10.06
N GLN A 236 -10.18 -0.17 8.80
CA GLN A 236 -10.08 -1.49 8.16
C GLN A 236 -9.13 -2.43 8.93
N THR A 237 -8.00 -1.93 9.41
CA THR A 237 -7.05 -2.72 10.21
C THR A 237 -7.66 -3.14 11.54
N PHE A 238 -8.39 -2.26 12.23
CA PHE A 238 -9.12 -2.61 13.45
C PHE A 238 -10.19 -3.68 13.20
N ILE A 239 -10.96 -3.54 12.11
CA ILE A 239 -11.95 -4.54 11.69
C ILE A 239 -11.26 -5.89 11.44
N GLY A 240 -10.21 -5.89 10.61
CA GLY A 240 -9.45 -7.10 10.31
C GLY A 240 -8.86 -7.77 11.55
N ARG A 241 -8.33 -6.97 12.48
CA ARG A 241 -7.82 -7.46 13.77
C ARG A 241 -8.90 -8.10 14.61
N LYS A 242 -10.07 -7.46 14.75
CA LYS A 242 -11.20 -7.99 15.52
C LYS A 242 -11.65 -9.36 14.99
N PHE A 243 -11.68 -9.53 13.66
CA PHE A 243 -12.19 -10.76 13.04
C PHE A 243 -11.15 -11.89 12.92
N TYR A 244 -9.86 -11.56 12.77
CA TYR A 244 -8.85 -12.57 12.41
C TYR A 244 -7.66 -12.67 13.37
N SER A 245 -7.24 -11.59 14.03
CA SER A 245 -6.12 -11.67 14.99
C SER A 245 -6.53 -12.31 16.31
N ASN A 246 -7.79 -12.16 16.71
CA ASN A 246 -8.32 -12.76 17.94
C ASN A 246 -8.79 -14.22 17.72
N HIS A 247 -8.77 -14.71 16.46
CA HIS A 247 -9.18 -16.05 16.06
C HIS A 247 -8.13 -16.64 15.11
N PRO A 248 -6.94 -17.01 15.63
CA PRO A 248 -5.83 -17.50 14.79
C PRO A 248 -6.19 -18.78 14.03
N GLU A 249 -7.07 -19.64 14.55
CA GLU A 249 -7.60 -20.83 13.89
C GLU A 249 -8.26 -20.48 12.55
N LYS A 250 -9.13 -19.47 12.51
CA LYS A 250 -9.79 -19.01 11.28
C LYS A 250 -8.82 -18.43 10.24
N ALA A 251 -7.71 -17.88 10.73
CA ALA A 251 -6.66 -17.36 9.86
C ALA A 251 -5.83 -18.48 9.23
N LEU A 252 -5.57 -19.57 9.95
CA LEU A 252 -4.83 -20.74 9.45
C LEU A 252 -5.61 -21.49 8.38
N GLU A 253 -6.92 -21.73 8.56
CA GLU A 253 -7.80 -22.37 7.55
C GLU A 253 -7.65 -21.74 6.16
N SER A 254 -7.55 -20.42 6.07
CA SER A 254 -7.41 -19.70 4.80
C SER A 254 -6.07 -19.89 4.08
N VAL A 255 -5.07 -20.41 4.79
CA VAL A 255 -3.76 -20.76 4.21
C VAL A 255 -3.78 -22.19 3.68
N GLU A 256 -4.63 -23.04 4.26
CA GLU A 256 -4.79 -24.47 3.91
C GLU A 256 -5.77 -24.68 2.75
N GLU A 257 -6.88 -23.92 2.68
CA GLU A 257 -7.85 -23.96 1.59
C GLU A 257 -7.26 -23.76 0.17
N LYS A 258 -6.06 -23.28 0.04
CA LYS A 258 -5.39 -23.05 -1.24
C LYS A 258 -4.58 -24.26 -1.74
N LYS A 259 -4.65 -25.40 -1.05
CA LYS A 259 -3.95 -26.64 -1.42
C LYS A 259 -4.79 -27.61 -2.24
N GLU A 260 -6.10 -27.42 -2.28
CA GLU A 260 -7.02 -28.11 -3.14
C GLU A 260 -7.28 -27.29 -4.43
#